data_9caba3c98f0f8e0475ff7959fb4e1054
#
_entry.id   9caba3c98f0f8e0475ff7959fb4e1054
#
_cell.length_a   1.000
_cell.length_b   1.000
_cell.length_c   1.000
_cell.angle_alpha   90.00
_cell.angle_beta   90.00
_cell.angle_gamma   90.00
#
_symmetry.space_group_name_H-M   'P 1'
#
loop_
_entity.id
_entity.type
_entity.pdbx_description
1 polymer ?
#
loop_
_entity_poly.entity_id
_entity_poly.type
_entity_poly.pdbx_seq_one_letter_code
_entity_poly.pdbx_strand_id
1 'polypeptide(L)'
;MKKSILIGALLVSGLAFTSCDDFLDDNRYPLDRETDQPAYWNNEDNVKLQVDQMLQYFPGYSSGASKGEFYFNTLTDDQCTSNFTDWKFTSIPTSSASYTSPYTNLRHSVTIIDRLENSTLDPAVKANWMGIARLCRAYQQYLLVRRYGDCNFVEHALNVSDEDILYGKRQDRDYVFDKILEDLDYACANITTNKNSQYWSRDLAYAMKSYMCLCEGTFRKYCTKAENGLDPNPERAKKLLQEAAAASDYLINSGRYSLSAQYRANYQSFYTQASAVPAMVNNPEMILFRGYAKDILMNCVADYTCGTTPIDGITKDAFDAYLFKDGKPLALTSMNKSDVGEWDEANKVFSIQKLLDVRDNRLAMTTDPFIYYTGLTGDRAGANGMTSSTGYGVSKYDNTADLLPDRRTTRNIVCAPIYWYSVVLLENAEAKAELGTLTDADLNKTLNLLYKRAELPAQTVASLSSMNDPANNMGVSSLIWEVRRCRRCELIMDNDFRYWDLIRWHQLDKLDQTKNPNILLGANITGSPVQVANTNGYINGNINWPSLKREFKPKYYSYPVPSDQINLNNELGQNYLWAN
;
A
#
# COMPACT_ATOMS: atom_id res chain seq x y z
N MET A 1 -74.02 -33.34 -4.10
CA MET A 1 -72.60 -33.05 -3.62
C MET A 1 -71.80 -32.06 -4.46
N LYS A 2 -72.29 -31.49 -5.57
CA LYS A 2 -71.48 -30.56 -6.42
C LYS A 2 -71.82 -29.07 -6.20
N LYS A 3 -72.84 -28.73 -5.42
CA LYS A 3 -73.23 -27.33 -5.15
C LYS A 3 -72.65 -26.76 -3.83
N SER A 4 -72.20 -27.60 -2.91
CA SER A 4 -71.63 -27.17 -1.62
C SER A 4 -70.16 -26.83 -1.71
N ILE A 5 -69.40 -27.27 -2.76
CA ILE A 5 -68.02 -27.01 -2.98
C ILE A 5 -67.79 -25.60 -3.63
N LEU A 6 -68.78 -25.13 -4.39
CA LEU A 6 -68.70 -23.83 -5.06
C LEU A 6 -68.93 -22.64 -4.07
N ILE A 7 -69.64 -22.83 -3.01
CA ILE A 7 -69.88 -21.79 -1.99
C ILE A 7 -68.69 -21.69 -1.03
N GLY A 8 -67.97 -22.79 -0.78
CA GLY A 8 -66.76 -22.79 0.01
C GLY A 8 -65.58 -22.10 -0.70
N ALA A 9 -65.50 -22.22 -2.03
CA ALA A 9 -64.44 -21.58 -2.84
C ALA A 9 -64.64 -20.05 -2.99
N LEU A 10 -65.87 -19.58 -2.96
CA LEU A 10 -66.17 -18.12 -3.02
C LEU A 10 -65.98 -17.41 -1.66
N LEU A 11 -66.07 -18.13 -0.53
CA LEU A 11 -65.83 -17.55 0.80
C LEU A 11 -64.33 -17.49 1.15
N VAL A 12 -63.48 -18.36 0.54
CA VAL A 12 -62.03 -18.32 0.71
C VAL A 12 -61.40 -17.26 -0.19
N SER A 13 -61.97 -16.95 -1.34
CA SER A 13 -61.49 -15.88 -2.23
C SER A 13 -61.83 -14.46 -1.76
N GLY A 14 -62.84 -14.31 -0.87
CA GLY A 14 -63.22 -13.01 -0.28
C GLY A 14 -62.35 -12.57 0.91
N LEU A 15 -61.60 -13.50 1.52
CA LEU A 15 -60.71 -13.18 2.65
C LEU A 15 -59.26 -12.87 2.21
N ALA A 16 -58.93 -13.04 0.91
CA ALA A 16 -57.59 -12.79 0.40
C ALA A 16 -57.36 -11.34 -0.11
N PHE A 17 -58.36 -10.51 -0.15
CA PHE A 17 -58.26 -9.14 -0.66
C PHE A 17 -58.22 -8.04 0.41
N THR A 18 -58.32 -8.37 1.69
CA THR A 18 -58.25 -7.38 2.77
C THR A 18 -56.85 -7.29 3.41
N SER A 19 -55.88 -8.06 2.90
CA SER A 19 -54.52 -8.13 3.49
C SER A 19 -53.44 -7.30 2.72
N CYS A 20 -53.78 -6.69 1.58
CA CYS A 20 -52.78 -5.98 0.79
C CYS A 20 -52.75 -4.46 1.01
N ASP A 21 -53.84 -3.86 1.49
CA ASP A 21 -53.88 -2.42 1.75
C ASP A 21 -53.06 -2.04 3.00
N ASP A 22 -53.01 -2.92 4.01
CA ASP A 22 -52.24 -2.72 5.22
C ASP A 22 -50.72 -2.93 5.01
N PHE A 23 -50.33 -3.66 3.95
CA PHE A 23 -48.91 -3.90 3.64
C PHE A 23 -48.29 -2.78 2.80
N LEU A 24 -49.11 -1.97 2.14
CA LEU A 24 -48.67 -0.83 1.31
C LEU A 24 -48.97 0.51 2.00
N ASP A 25 -49.35 0.52 3.27
CA ASP A 25 -49.46 1.74 4.05
C ASP A 25 -48.07 2.24 4.41
N ASP A 26 -47.58 3.18 3.62
CA ASP A 26 -46.26 3.85 3.78
C ASP A 26 -46.03 4.47 5.16
N ASN A 27 -47.09 4.64 5.96
CA ASN A 27 -47.04 5.17 7.31
C ASN A 27 -46.71 4.13 8.39
N ARG A 28 -46.71 2.83 8.07
CA ARG A 28 -46.40 1.75 9.05
C ARG A 28 -44.94 1.33 9.06
N TYR A 29 -44.21 1.56 7.99
CA TYR A 29 -42.77 1.37 7.90
C TYR A 29 -42.19 2.71 7.49
N PRO A 30 -41.62 3.48 8.40
CA PRO A 30 -40.90 4.65 8.00
C PRO A 30 -39.80 4.17 7.02
N LEU A 31 -39.88 4.62 5.76
CA LEU A 31 -38.84 4.44 4.75
C LEU A 31 -37.51 5.09 5.21
N ASP A 32 -37.60 5.92 6.24
CA ASP A 32 -36.48 6.56 6.90
C ASP A 32 -35.72 5.53 7.72
N ARG A 33 -34.53 5.22 7.27
CA ARG A 33 -33.59 4.46 8.10
C ARG A 33 -33.38 5.22 9.41
N GLU A 34 -33.12 4.49 10.50
CA GLU A 34 -32.79 5.09 11.79
C GLU A 34 -31.69 6.14 11.67
N THR A 35 -30.71 5.88 10.80
CA THR A 35 -29.61 6.81 10.46
C THR A 35 -30.04 8.09 9.74
N ASP A 36 -31.27 8.18 9.21
CA ASP A 36 -31.82 9.38 8.60
C ASP A 36 -32.47 10.31 9.63
N GLN A 37 -32.75 9.81 10.84
CA GLN A 37 -33.30 10.59 11.93
C GLN A 37 -32.25 11.49 12.57
N PRO A 38 -32.47 12.83 12.71
CA PRO A 38 -31.51 13.72 13.35
C PRO A 38 -31.13 13.30 14.79
N ALA A 39 -32.07 12.72 15.53
CA ALA A 39 -31.87 12.24 16.90
C ALA A 39 -30.80 11.14 17.00
N TYR A 40 -30.63 10.31 15.96
CA TYR A 40 -29.60 9.29 15.89
C TYR A 40 -28.19 9.89 16.07
N TRP A 41 -27.93 11.01 15.42
CA TRP A 41 -26.62 11.68 15.38
C TRP A 41 -26.32 12.58 16.60
N ASN A 42 -27.29 12.71 17.52
CA ASN A 42 -27.12 13.36 18.80
C ASN A 42 -26.59 12.40 19.88
N ASN A 43 -26.40 11.12 19.55
CA ASN A 43 -25.82 10.12 20.42
C ASN A 43 -24.41 9.75 19.92
N GLU A 44 -23.40 9.94 20.78
CA GLU A 44 -22.00 9.68 20.43
C GLU A 44 -21.74 8.20 20.09
N ASP A 45 -22.37 7.25 20.77
CA ASP A 45 -22.21 5.81 20.49
C ASP A 45 -22.68 5.46 19.07
N ASN A 46 -23.78 6.10 18.63
CA ASN A 46 -24.28 5.92 17.26
C ASN A 46 -23.31 6.47 16.21
N VAL A 47 -22.74 7.65 16.47
CA VAL A 47 -21.69 8.25 15.60
C VAL A 47 -20.49 7.31 15.54
N LYS A 48 -20.06 6.79 16.68
CA LYS A 48 -18.95 5.83 16.75
C LYS A 48 -19.20 4.60 15.89
N LEU A 49 -20.40 4.02 15.91
CA LEU A 49 -20.74 2.85 15.09
C LEU A 49 -20.58 3.13 13.59
N GLN A 50 -20.95 4.32 13.12
CA GLN A 50 -20.78 4.71 11.72
C GLN A 50 -19.30 4.92 11.38
N VAL A 51 -18.55 5.54 12.27
CA VAL A 51 -17.10 5.80 12.09
C VAL A 51 -16.27 4.50 12.12
N ASP A 52 -16.63 3.53 12.96
CA ASP A 52 -15.96 2.23 13.07
C ASP A 52 -15.94 1.49 11.72
N GLN A 53 -16.99 1.61 10.92
CA GLN A 53 -17.03 1.00 9.60
C GLN A 53 -15.97 1.54 8.64
N MET A 54 -15.54 2.79 8.80
CA MET A 54 -14.55 3.40 7.90
C MET A 54 -13.14 2.82 8.07
N LEU A 55 -12.83 2.13 9.17
CA LEU A 55 -11.56 1.40 9.33
C LEU A 55 -11.38 0.29 8.28
N GLN A 56 -12.47 -0.24 7.75
CA GLN A 56 -12.43 -1.26 6.70
C GLN A 56 -11.95 -0.72 5.35
N TYR A 57 -11.90 0.59 5.16
CA TYR A 57 -11.44 1.21 3.92
C TYR A 57 -9.91 1.18 3.76
N PHE A 58 -9.17 0.94 4.83
CA PHE A 58 -7.75 0.67 4.72
C PHE A 58 -7.50 -0.72 4.15
N PRO A 59 -6.52 -0.87 3.23
CA PRO A 59 -6.19 -2.16 2.67
C PRO A 59 -5.60 -3.11 3.73
N GLY A 60 -5.58 -4.39 3.41
CA GLY A 60 -4.97 -5.43 4.22
C GLY A 60 -4.57 -6.62 3.36
N TYR A 61 -4.03 -7.66 3.98
CA TYR A 61 -3.72 -8.89 3.29
C TYR A 61 -4.99 -9.61 2.84
N SER A 62 -4.96 -10.19 1.65
CA SER A 62 -6.11 -10.92 1.08
C SER A 62 -6.27 -12.31 1.71
N SER A 63 -7.52 -12.75 1.82
CA SER A 63 -7.88 -14.12 2.25
C SER A 63 -8.00 -15.13 1.11
N GLY A 64 -7.92 -14.71 -0.13
CA GLY A 64 -8.10 -15.56 -1.31
C GLY A 64 -6.83 -15.74 -2.14
N ALA A 65 -6.93 -16.54 -3.22
CA ALA A 65 -5.86 -16.71 -4.20
C ALA A 65 -5.50 -15.42 -4.95
N SER A 66 -6.32 -14.38 -4.84
CA SER A 66 -5.98 -13.03 -5.29
C SER A 66 -4.97 -12.43 -4.32
N LYS A 67 -3.77 -12.15 -4.81
CA LYS A 67 -2.68 -11.59 -4.01
C LYS A 67 -2.98 -10.16 -3.55
N GLY A 68 -3.87 -9.44 -4.23
CA GLY A 68 -4.17 -8.04 -3.98
C GLY A 68 -3.01 -7.11 -4.33
N GLU A 69 -3.24 -5.81 -4.22
CA GLU A 69 -2.23 -4.77 -4.51
C GLU A 69 -1.46 -4.35 -3.24
N PHE A 70 -1.78 -4.91 -2.08
CA PHE A 70 -1.28 -4.41 -0.82
C PHE A 70 0.20 -4.74 -0.57
N TYR A 71 0.66 -5.94 -0.94
CA TYR A 71 2.06 -6.30 -0.77
C TYR A 71 2.66 -7.14 -1.92
N PHE A 72 1.85 -7.80 -2.75
CA PHE A 72 2.30 -8.55 -3.91
C PHE A 72 2.17 -7.74 -5.21
N ASN A 73 2.79 -6.59 -5.30
CA ASN A 73 2.79 -5.86 -6.55
C ASN A 73 3.97 -6.26 -7.43
N THR A 74 3.74 -7.22 -8.31
CA THR A 74 4.74 -7.67 -9.30
C THR A 74 4.86 -6.73 -10.50
N LEU A 75 4.10 -5.63 -10.53
CA LEU A 75 4.32 -4.50 -11.45
C LEU A 75 5.31 -3.49 -10.82
N THR A 76 6.46 -3.99 -10.38
CA THR A 76 7.58 -3.20 -9.84
C THR A 76 8.91 -3.81 -10.29
N ASP A 77 9.99 -3.19 -9.88
CA ASP A 77 11.36 -3.70 -10.01
C ASP A 77 11.83 -4.47 -8.76
N ASP A 78 10.97 -4.61 -7.74
CA ASP A 78 11.29 -5.34 -6.51
C ASP A 78 10.94 -6.82 -6.57
N GLN A 79 9.89 -7.16 -7.29
CA GLN A 79 9.33 -8.51 -7.30
C GLN A 79 9.06 -9.00 -8.71
N CYS A 80 9.17 -10.31 -8.89
CA CYS A 80 8.75 -10.98 -10.09
C CYS A 80 8.05 -12.30 -9.77
N THR A 81 6.93 -12.54 -10.45
CA THR A 81 6.28 -13.85 -10.50
C THR A 81 6.80 -14.67 -11.68
N SER A 82 6.57 -15.97 -11.67
CA SER A 82 6.87 -16.85 -12.82
C SER A 82 6.02 -16.55 -14.07
N ASN A 83 4.91 -15.84 -13.91
CA ASN A 83 4.05 -15.42 -15.00
C ASN A 83 4.34 -13.97 -15.41
N PHE A 84 3.96 -13.63 -16.65
CA PHE A 84 4.07 -12.25 -17.12
C PHE A 84 3.07 -11.35 -16.39
N THR A 85 3.55 -10.22 -15.89
CA THR A 85 2.72 -9.15 -15.32
C THR A 85 2.81 -7.93 -16.23
N ASP A 86 1.72 -7.59 -16.88
CA ASP A 86 1.61 -6.40 -17.72
C ASP A 86 1.23 -5.16 -16.89
N TRP A 87 1.16 -4.00 -17.53
CA TRP A 87 0.66 -2.77 -16.95
C TRP A 87 -0.76 -2.93 -16.42
N LYS A 88 -1.10 -2.18 -15.36
CA LYS A 88 -2.42 -2.26 -14.71
C LYS A 88 -3.57 -2.09 -15.71
N PHE A 89 -3.42 -1.18 -16.66
CA PHE A 89 -4.31 -0.96 -17.77
C PHE A 89 -3.50 -0.81 -19.07
N THR A 90 -3.82 -1.58 -20.08
CA THR A 90 -3.27 -1.45 -21.44
C THR A 90 -4.26 -0.77 -22.38
N SER A 91 -5.54 -0.82 -22.02
CA SER A 91 -6.69 -0.18 -22.69
C SER A 91 -7.63 0.43 -21.66
N ILE A 92 -8.57 1.26 -22.11
CA ILE A 92 -9.60 1.84 -21.26
C ILE A 92 -10.56 0.73 -20.83
N PRO A 93 -10.73 0.48 -19.50
CA PRO A 93 -11.69 -0.51 -19.03
C PRO A 93 -13.12 0.02 -19.14
N THR A 94 -14.10 -0.88 -19.25
CA THR A 94 -15.52 -0.51 -19.20
C THR A 94 -15.87 0.02 -17.81
N SER A 95 -15.45 -0.69 -16.74
CA SER A 95 -15.65 -0.30 -15.35
C SER A 95 -14.40 -0.54 -14.52
N SER A 96 -14.26 0.13 -13.39
CA SER A 96 -13.12 -0.06 -12.48
C SER A 96 -13.50 0.22 -11.03
N ALA A 97 -13.33 -0.78 -10.18
CA ALA A 97 -13.49 -0.62 -8.73
C ALA A 97 -12.49 0.41 -8.14
N SER A 98 -11.32 0.59 -8.78
CA SER A 98 -10.35 1.62 -8.37
C SER A 98 -10.90 3.04 -8.52
N TYR A 99 -11.93 3.24 -9.37
CA TYR A 99 -12.65 4.50 -9.55
C TYR A 99 -13.88 4.58 -8.65
N THR A 100 -14.74 3.55 -8.69
CA THR A 100 -16.06 3.60 -8.05
C THR A 100 -16.02 3.41 -6.53
N SER A 101 -15.14 2.53 -6.00
CA SER A 101 -15.07 2.26 -4.57
C SER A 101 -14.72 3.49 -3.73
N PRO A 102 -13.73 4.35 -4.10
CA PRO A 102 -13.48 5.59 -3.36
C PRO A 102 -14.70 6.51 -3.28
N TYR A 103 -15.46 6.68 -4.38
CA TYR A 103 -16.69 7.50 -4.34
C TYR A 103 -17.79 6.89 -3.46
N THR A 104 -17.94 5.56 -3.45
CA THR A 104 -18.85 4.88 -2.51
C THR A 104 -18.45 5.15 -1.05
N ASN A 105 -17.17 5.06 -0.74
CA ASN A 105 -16.67 5.33 0.61
C ASN A 105 -16.73 6.81 0.97
N LEU A 106 -16.52 7.72 0.00
CA LEU A 106 -16.72 9.16 0.17
C LEU A 106 -18.15 9.49 0.59
N ARG A 107 -19.15 8.90 -0.10
CA ARG A 107 -20.54 9.12 0.26
C ARG A 107 -20.81 8.82 1.74
N HIS A 108 -20.21 7.75 2.29
CA HIS A 108 -20.37 7.44 3.72
C HIS A 108 -19.71 8.51 4.60
N SER A 109 -18.46 8.89 4.35
CA SER A 109 -17.76 9.89 5.16
C SER A 109 -18.40 11.29 5.09
N VAL A 110 -18.85 11.74 3.91
CA VAL A 110 -19.52 13.05 3.78
C VAL A 110 -20.92 13.03 4.40
N THR A 111 -21.63 11.90 4.37
CA THR A 111 -22.89 11.77 5.10
C THR A 111 -22.69 11.95 6.61
N ILE A 112 -21.62 11.37 7.17
CA ILE A 112 -21.28 11.59 8.59
C ILE A 112 -20.97 13.06 8.86
N ILE A 113 -20.21 13.72 7.97
CA ILE A 113 -19.87 15.15 8.08
C ILE A 113 -21.16 15.98 8.13
N ASP A 114 -22.05 15.84 7.16
CA ASP A 114 -23.31 16.60 7.07
C ASP A 114 -24.20 16.40 8.30
N ARG A 115 -24.28 15.15 8.77
CA ARG A 115 -25.08 14.82 9.97
C ARG A 115 -24.48 15.40 11.25
N LEU A 116 -23.15 15.36 11.38
CA LEU A 116 -22.45 15.97 12.52
C LEU A 116 -22.58 17.49 12.55
N GLU A 117 -22.54 18.17 11.41
CA GLU A 117 -22.75 19.63 11.35
C GLU A 117 -24.04 20.05 12.03
N ASN A 118 -25.11 19.28 11.83
CA ASN A 118 -26.44 19.53 12.36
C ASN A 118 -26.71 18.85 13.71
N SER A 119 -25.77 18.11 14.30
CA SER A 119 -25.95 17.44 15.58
C SER A 119 -25.87 18.40 16.77
N THR A 120 -26.50 18.01 17.88
CA THR A 120 -26.47 18.74 19.15
C THR A 120 -25.42 18.23 20.12
N LEU A 121 -24.48 17.41 19.67
CA LEU A 121 -23.34 16.92 20.47
C LEU A 121 -22.53 18.10 21.01
N ASP A 122 -21.85 17.86 22.15
CA ASP A 122 -20.87 18.80 22.66
C ASP A 122 -19.87 19.22 21.57
N PRO A 123 -19.54 20.51 21.44
CA PRO A 123 -18.68 21.01 20.37
C PRO A 123 -17.33 20.31 20.26
N ALA A 124 -16.71 19.91 21.39
CA ALA A 124 -15.42 19.21 21.39
C ALA A 124 -15.55 17.76 20.92
N VAL A 125 -16.65 17.08 21.34
CA VAL A 125 -16.99 15.73 20.88
C VAL A 125 -17.29 15.75 19.39
N LYS A 126 -18.09 16.71 18.93
CA LYS A 126 -18.40 16.91 17.52
C LYS A 126 -17.13 17.14 16.70
N ALA A 127 -16.22 18.01 17.14
CA ALA A 127 -14.98 18.31 16.44
C ALA A 127 -14.07 17.07 16.30
N ASN A 128 -14.01 16.22 17.32
CA ASN A 128 -13.27 14.95 17.27
C ASN A 128 -13.81 14.01 16.18
N TRP A 129 -15.12 13.74 16.19
CA TRP A 129 -15.75 12.83 15.21
C TRP A 129 -15.73 13.41 13.80
N MET A 130 -15.91 14.72 13.67
CA MET A 130 -15.75 15.46 12.42
C MET A 130 -14.31 15.31 11.88
N GLY A 131 -13.30 15.42 12.75
CA GLY A 131 -11.90 15.22 12.39
C GLY A 131 -11.64 13.83 11.79
N ILE A 132 -12.23 12.79 12.36
CA ILE A 132 -12.11 11.41 11.86
C ILE A 132 -12.83 11.26 10.49
N ALA A 133 -14.05 11.79 10.36
CA ALA A 133 -14.80 11.72 9.11
C ALA A 133 -14.07 12.47 7.96
N ARG A 134 -13.51 13.64 8.25
CA ARG A 134 -12.69 14.42 7.31
C ARG A 134 -11.38 13.73 6.96
N LEU A 135 -10.72 13.07 7.92
CA LEU A 135 -9.54 12.23 7.64
C LEU A 135 -9.86 11.09 6.66
N CYS A 136 -11.02 10.45 6.84
CA CYS A 136 -11.48 9.42 5.94
C CYS A 136 -11.80 9.98 4.54
N ARG A 137 -12.46 11.15 4.45
CA ARG A 137 -12.72 11.85 3.19
C ARG A 137 -11.41 12.18 2.48
N ALA A 138 -10.44 12.75 3.18
CA ALA A 138 -9.11 13.05 2.66
C ALA A 138 -8.44 11.80 2.07
N TYR A 139 -8.51 10.65 2.77
CA TYR A 139 -7.93 9.40 2.31
C TYR A 139 -8.57 8.91 1.00
N GLN A 140 -9.90 8.85 0.94
CA GLN A 140 -10.60 8.39 -0.26
C GLN A 140 -10.38 9.32 -1.45
N GLN A 141 -10.40 10.62 -1.20
CA GLN A 141 -10.15 11.64 -2.22
C GLN A 141 -8.70 11.57 -2.74
N TYR A 142 -7.73 11.33 -1.85
CA TYR A 142 -6.34 11.11 -2.23
C TYR A 142 -6.16 9.86 -3.13
N LEU A 143 -6.90 8.78 -2.88
CA LEU A 143 -6.86 7.60 -3.75
C LEU A 143 -7.30 7.92 -5.18
N LEU A 144 -8.27 8.83 -5.36
CA LEU A 144 -8.72 9.31 -6.68
C LEU A 144 -7.65 10.19 -7.33
N VAL A 145 -7.16 11.21 -6.63
CA VAL A 145 -6.11 12.12 -7.12
C VAL A 145 -4.87 11.34 -7.54
N ARG A 146 -4.40 10.42 -6.71
CA ARG A 146 -3.21 9.62 -6.96
C ARG A 146 -3.32 8.78 -8.25
N ARG A 147 -4.53 8.24 -8.52
CA ARG A 147 -4.78 7.34 -9.65
C ARG A 147 -5.18 8.06 -10.92
N TYR A 148 -6.04 9.06 -10.80
CA TYR A 148 -6.73 9.68 -11.94
C TYR A 148 -6.34 11.15 -12.17
N GLY A 149 -5.61 11.76 -11.26
CA GLY A 149 -5.31 13.20 -11.33
C GLY A 149 -6.55 14.04 -11.00
N ASP A 150 -7.08 14.74 -11.99
CA ASP A 150 -8.30 15.51 -11.85
C ASP A 150 -9.48 14.63 -11.46
N CYS A 151 -10.24 15.06 -10.46
CA CYS A 151 -11.43 14.37 -9.97
C CYS A 151 -12.34 15.36 -9.26
N ASN A 152 -13.58 14.96 -8.93
CA ASN A 152 -14.48 15.83 -8.19
C ASN A 152 -14.24 15.68 -6.68
N PHE A 153 -14.01 16.79 -5.99
CA PHE A 153 -14.05 16.83 -4.54
C PHE A 153 -15.51 16.79 -4.07
N VAL A 154 -15.82 15.82 -3.23
CA VAL A 154 -17.17 15.64 -2.69
C VAL A 154 -17.23 16.29 -1.32
N GLU A 155 -17.82 17.47 -1.23
CA GLU A 155 -17.87 18.27 0.00
C GLU A 155 -18.97 17.81 0.95
N HIS A 156 -20.13 17.45 0.40
CA HIS A 156 -21.33 17.00 1.12
C HIS A 156 -21.99 15.81 0.42
N ALA A 157 -23.00 15.21 1.04
CA ALA A 157 -23.78 14.11 0.45
C ALA A 157 -24.59 14.65 -0.73
N LEU A 158 -24.23 14.21 -1.96
CA LEU A 158 -24.79 14.73 -3.19
C LEU A 158 -26.27 14.32 -3.36
N ASN A 159 -27.05 15.29 -3.80
CA ASN A 159 -28.44 15.16 -4.23
C ASN A 159 -28.53 15.28 -5.77
N VAL A 160 -29.67 14.93 -6.34
CA VAL A 160 -29.93 15.05 -7.78
C VAL A 160 -29.85 16.48 -8.32
N SER A 161 -29.95 17.47 -7.43
CA SER A 161 -29.82 18.91 -7.75
C SER A 161 -28.36 19.39 -7.85
N ASP A 162 -27.38 18.58 -7.43
CA ASP A 162 -25.95 18.93 -7.45
C ASP A 162 -25.36 18.66 -8.84
N GLU A 163 -26.02 19.22 -9.88
CA GLU A 163 -25.73 18.92 -11.28
C GLU A 163 -24.30 19.27 -11.67
N ASP A 164 -23.70 20.34 -11.13
CA ASP A 164 -22.35 20.78 -11.43
C ASP A 164 -21.30 19.72 -11.04
N ILE A 165 -21.53 18.99 -9.96
CA ILE A 165 -20.65 17.91 -9.51
C ILE A 165 -20.99 16.59 -10.21
N LEU A 166 -22.29 16.30 -10.38
CA LEU A 166 -22.74 15.04 -10.98
C LEU A 166 -22.47 14.96 -12.48
N TYR A 167 -22.62 16.09 -13.19
CA TYR A 167 -22.56 16.15 -14.66
C TYR A 167 -21.53 17.15 -15.18
N GLY A 168 -20.81 17.86 -14.31
CA GLY A 168 -19.77 18.79 -14.67
C GLY A 168 -18.43 18.13 -14.98
N LYS A 169 -17.44 18.98 -15.30
CA LYS A 169 -16.06 18.58 -15.51
C LYS A 169 -15.40 18.19 -14.19
N ARG A 170 -14.39 17.34 -14.28
CA ARG A 170 -13.51 17.07 -13.13
C ARG A 170 -12.81 18.35 -12.69
N GLN A 171 -12.67 18.52 -11.38
CA GLN A 171 -11.92 19.63 -10.80
C GLN A 171 -10.41 19.35 -10.90
N ASP A 172 -9.66 20.42 -11.01
CA ASP A 172 -8.19 20.38 -11.10
C ASP A 172 -7.55 19.67 -9.90
N ARG A 173 -6.53 18.86 -10.17
CA ARG A 173 -5.78 18.08 -9.19
C ARG A 173 -5.27 18.94 -8.03
N ASP A 174 -4.72 20.13 -8.33
CA ASP A 174 -4.14 21.00 -7.30
C ASP A 174 -5.22 21.56 -6.37
N TYR A 175 -6.38 21.93 -6.92
CA TYR A 175 -7.55 22.36 -6.13
C TYR A 175 -8.05 21.24 -5.21
N VAL A 176 -8.22 20.03 -5.75
CA VAL A 176 -8.69 18.89 -4.95
C VAL A 176 -7.70 18.56 -3.85
N PHE A 177 -6.40 18.63 -4.13
CA PHE A 177 -5.40 18.35 -3.11
C PHE A 177 -5.33 19.44 -2.03
N ASP A 178 -5.61 20.69 -2.35
CA ASP A 178 -5.75 21.76 -1.33
C ASP A 178 -6.91 21.45 -0.36
N LYS A 179 -8.02 20.94 -0.88
CA LYS A 179 -9.15 20.48 -0.05
C LYS A 179 -8.79 19.25 0.82
N ILE A 180 -8.01 18.33 0.28
CA ILE A 180 -7.46 17.21 1.06
C ILE A 180 -6.59 17.73 2.20
N LEU A 181 -5.74 18.73 1.94
CA LEU A 181 -4.88 19.32 2.96
C LEU A 181 -5.68 20.03 4.06
N GLU A 182 -6.75 20.78 3.71
CA GLU A 182 -7.68 21.36 4.67
C GLU A 182 -8.31 20.31 5.61
N ASP A 183 -8.66 19.14 5.07
CA ASP A 183 -9.21 18.03 5.85
C ASP A 183 -8.18 17.38 6.77
N LEU A 184 -6.95 17.19 6.28
CA LEU A 184 -5.85 16.67 7.07
C LEU A 184 -5.47 17.62 8.22
N ASP A 185 -5.45 18.93 7.96
CA ASP A 185 -5.18 19.95 8.97
C ASP A 185 -6.24 19.96 10.05
N TYR A 186 -7.51 19.88 9.66
CA TYR A 186 -8.62 19.80 10.60
C TYR A 186 -8.53 18.54 11.47
N ALA A 187 -8.22 17.40 10.88
CA ALA A 187 -8.06 16.13 11.59
C ALA A 187 -6.89 16.18 12.60
N CYS A 188 -5.73 16.70 12.18
CA CYS A 188 -4.57 16.88 13.05
C CYS A 188 -4.86 17.79 14.25
N ALA A 189 -5.69 18.81 14.06
CA ALA A 189 -6.04 19.76 15.12
C ALA A 189 -7.07 19.20 16.10
N ASN A 190 -8.06 18.43 15.63
CA ASN A 190 -9.28 18.14 16.38
C ASN A 190 -9.42 16.70 16.89
N ILE A 191 -8.72 15.69 16.33
CA ILE A 191 -8.76 14.32 16.86
C ILE A 191 -8.09 14.34 18.24
N THR A 192 -8.82 13.88 19.27
CA THR A 192 -8.39 13.98 20.67
C THR A 192 -7.45 12.87 21.11
N THR A 193 -7.65 11.64 20.62
CA THR A 193 -6.78 10.48 20.94
C THR A 193 -5.45 10.62 20.21
N ASN A 194 -4.34 10.75 20.96
CA ASN A 194 -3.02 10.90 20.36
C ASN A 194 -2.55 9.62 19.67
N LYS A 195 -2.52 8.49 20.37
CA LYS A 195 -1.99 7.20 19.87
C LYS A 195 -3.00 6.08 20.08
N ASN A 196 -3.33 5.36 19.02
CA ASN A 196 -4.05 4.10 19.07
C ASN A 196 -3.72 3.28 17.81
N SER A 197 -3.01 2.18 17.94
CA SER A 197 -2.56 1.38 16.81
C SER A 197 -3.65 0.53 16.15
N GLN A 198 -4.87 0.51 16.70
CA GLN A 198 -6.01 -0.23 16.18
C GLN A 198 -7.18 0.68 15.78
N TYR A 199 -7.06 1.99 16.00
CA TYR A 199 -8.15 2.92 15.81
C TYR A 199 -7.68 4.29 15.31
N TRP A 200 -8.61 5.14 14.97
CA TRP A 200 -8.36 6.53 14.57
C TRP A 200 -7.62 7.29 15.67
N SER A 201 -6.59 8.02 15.29
CA SER A 201 -5.79 8.80 16.22
C SER A 201 -5.22 10.05 15.55
N ARG A 202 -4.83 11.03 16.35
CA ARG A 202 -4.14 12.22 15.87
C ARG A 202 -2.82 11.87 15.19
N ASP A 203 -2.10 10.91 15.73
CA ASP A 203 -0.83 10.45 15.15
C ASP A 203 -1.03 9.79 13.79
N LEU A 204 -2.14 9.07 13.58
CA LEU A 204 -2.51 8.57 12.27
C LEU A 204 -2.78 9.72 11.28
N ALA A 205 -3.47 10.79 11.70
CA ALA A 205 -3.71 11.96 10.86
C ALA A 205 -2.39 12.63 10.42
N TYR A 206 -1.43 12.80 11.34
CA TYR A 206 -0.10 13.32 11.01
C TYR A 206 0.69 12.38 10.09
N ALA A 207 0.63 11.05 10.30
CA ALA A 207 1.29 10.09 9.42
C ALA A 207 0.71 10.12 8.00
N MET A 208 -0.62 10.18 7.88
CA MET A 208 -1.29 10.31 6.58
C MET A 208 -0.97 11.64 5.91
N LYS A 209 -0.94 12.75 6.66
CA LYS A 209 -0.54 14.07 6.15
C LYS A 209 0.90 14.04 5.62
N SER A 210 1.84 13.47 6.39
CA SER A 210 3.23 13.32 5.97
C SER A 210 3.34 12.57 4.64
N TYR A 211 2.73 11.39 4.56
CA TYR A 211 2.76 10.54 3.36
C TYR A 211 2.13 11.23 2.14
N MET A 212 0.91 11.75 2.27
CA MET A 212 0.19 12.34 1.14
C MET A 212 0.88 13.59 0.61
N CYS A 213 1.36 14.45 1.51
CA CYS A 213 2.08 15.66 1.13
C CYS A 213 3.46 15.35 0.51
N LEU A 214 4.18 14.32 1.00
CA LEU A 214 5.41 13.86 0.36
C LEU A 214 5.15 13.36 -1.06
N CYS A 215 4.13 12.52 -1.22
CA CYS A 215 3.81 11.93 -2.51
C CYS A 215 3.41 13.00 -3.53
N GLU A 216 2.50 13.88 -3.17
CA GLU A 216 2.06 14.96 -4.06
C GLU A 216 3.16 15.98 -4.32
N GLY A 217 3.93 16.35 -3.28
CA GLY A 217 5.05 17.27 -3.41
C GLY A 217 6.11 16.77 -4.38
N THR A 218 6.50 15.50 -4.27
CA THR A 218 7.46 14.89 -5.20
C THR A 218 6.87 14.71 -6.60
N PHE A 219 5.61 14.30 -6.72
CA PHE A 219 4.94 14.22 -8.01
C PHE A 219 4.94 15.59 -8.72
N ARG A 220 4.57 16.68 -8.04
CA ARG A 220 4.57 18.03 -8.61
C ARG A 220 5.96 18.59 -8.90
N LYS A 221 7.00 18.05 -8.26
CA LYS A 221 8.40 18.37 -8.53
C LYS A 221 8.91 17.73 -9.82
N TYR A 222 8.53 16.48 -10.06
CA TYR A 222 9.10 15.65 -11.14
C TYR A 222 8.17 15.43 -12.33
N CYS A 223 6.87 15.77 -12.26
CA CYS A 223 5.95 15.64 -13.38
C CYS A 223 6.41 16.47 -14.59
N THR A 224 6.04 16.01 -15.79
CA THR A 224 6.38 16.72 -17.05
C THR A 224 5.13 16.94 -17.90
N LYS A 225 5.15 18.02 -18.69
CA LYS A 225 4.06 18.31 -19.64
C LYS A 225 3.85 17.17 -20.64
N ALA A 226 4.93 16.57 -21.10
CA ALA A 226 4.88 15.52 -22.12
C ALA A 226 4.25 14.22 -21.60
N GLU A 227 4.43 13.89 -20.32
CA GLU A 227 4.00 12.61 -19.74
C GLU A 227 2.69 12.71 -18.96
N ASN A 228 2.44 13.86 -18.32
CA ASN A 228 1.28 14.04 -17.43
C ASN A 228 0.28 15.10 -17.92
N GLY A 229 0.64 15.87 -18.96
CA GLY A 229 -0.12 17.07 -19.32
C GLY A 229 0.02 18.23 -18.34
N LEU A 230 0.88 18.09 -17.32
CA LEU A 230 1.09 19.04 -16.24
C LEU A 230 2.52 19.59 -16.25
N ASP A 231 2.65 20.90 -16.15
CA ASP A 231 3.96 21.53 -15.93
C ASP A 231 4.42 21.30 -14.48
N PRO A 232 5.73 21.10 -14.24
CA PRO A 232 6.28 21.11 -12.90
C PRO A 232 5.90 22.36 -12.14
N ASN A 233 5.60 22.24 -10.86
CA ASN A 233 5.27 23.37 -10.00
C ASN A 233 6.18 23.37 -8.76
N PRO A 234 7.40 23.96 -8.85
CA PRO A 234 8.38 23.94 -7.77
C PRO A 234 7.90 24.61 -6.47
N GLU A 235 7.12 25.68 -6.56
CA GLU A 235 6.62 26.38 -5.36
C GLU A 235 5.59 25.53 -4.62
N ARG A 236 4.66 24.90 -5.35
CA ARG A 236 3.70 23.95 -4.78
C ARG A 236 4.41 22.72 -4.20
N ALA A 237 5.36 22.16 -4.95
CA ALA A 237 6.17 21.05 -4.48
C ALA A 237 6.88 21.37 -3.16
N LYS A 238 7.52 22.54 -3.09
CA LYS A 238 8.19 23.02 -1.88
C LYS A 238 7.23 23.16 -0.70
N LYS A 239 6.06 23.79 -0.89
CA LYS A 239 5.02 23.90 0.16
C LYS A 239 4.62 22.53 0.69
N LEU A 240 4.29 21.58 -0.18
CA LEU A 240 3.84 20.25 0.21
C LEU A 240 4.96 19.43 0.90
N LEU A 241 6.20 19.54 0.44
CA LEU A 241 7.34 18.91 1.09
C LEU A 241 7.61 19.50 2.49
N GLN A 242 7.37 20.80 2.69
CA GLN A 242 7.44 21.43 4.02
C GLN A 242 6.33 20.90 4.94
N GLU A 243 5.09 20.74 4.45
CA GLU A 243 4.00 20.12 5.21
C GLU A 243 4.34 18.66 5.59
N ALA A 244 4.93 17.89 4.66
CA ALA A 244 5.37 16.52 4.94
C ALA A 244 6.45 16.47 6.02
N ALA A 245 7.46 17.34 5.93
CA ALA A 245 8.53 17.43 6.92
C ALA A 245 7.99 17.85 8.29
N ALA A 246 7.10 18.82 8.35
CA ALA A 246 6.50 19.29 9.60
C ALA A 246 5.62 18.21 10.27
N ALA A 247 4.81 17.50 9.48
CA ALA A 247 3.95 16.43 10.00
C ALA A 247 4.77 15.26 10.55
N SER A 248 5.82 14.83 9.84
CA SER A 248 6.72 13.78 10.32
C SER A 248 7.57 14.24 11.51
N ASP A 249 8.03 15.50 11.55
CA ASP A 249 8.72 16.07 12.71
C ASP A 249 7.84 16.07 13.98
N TYR A 250 6.53 16.33 13.85
CA TYR A 250 5.60 16.22 14.98
C TYR A 250 5.63 14.82 15.59
N LEU A 251 5.58 13.77 14.76
CA LEU A 251 5.60 12.37 15.22
C LEU A 251 6.96 12.01 15.83
N ILE A 252 8.07 12.38 15.18
CA ILE A 252 9.43 12.09 15.66
C ILE A 252 9.69 12.77 17.00
N ASN A 253 9.35 14.05 17.12
CA ASN A 253 9.60 14.81 18.34
C ASN A 253 8.61 14.49 19.48
N SER A 254 7.52 13.77 19.19
CA SER A 254 6.55 13.37 20.21
C SER A 254 7.10 12.38 21.24
N GLY A 255 8.13 11.60 20.86
CA GLY A 255 8.72 10.54 21.69
C GLY A 255 7.80 9.35 21.95
N ARG A 256 6.63 9.27 21.29
CA ARG A 256 5.65 8.19 21.47
C ARG A 256 6.00 6.90 20.73
N TYR A 257 6.92 6.98 19.79
CA TYR A 257 7.32 5.88 18.93
C TYR A 257 8.83 5.65 18.99
N SER A 258 9.23 4.40 18.77
CA SER A 258 10.63 4.02 18.60
C SER A 258 10.70 2.78 17.71
N LEU A 259 11.87 2.53 17.09
CA LEU A 259 12.05 1.33 16.29
C LEU A 259 12.02 0.08 17.16
N SER A 260 11.38 -0.97 16.67
CA SER A 260 11.55 -2.33 17.21
C SER A 260 13.01 -2.76 17.05
N ALA A 261 13.52 -3.50 18.04
CA ALA A 261 14.89 -4.02 17.98
C ALA A 261 15.12 -4.96 16.79
N GLN A 262 14.06 -5.62 16.34
CA GLN A 262 14.10 -6.56 15.21
C GLN A 262 13.21 -6.07 14.07
N TYR A 263 13.76 -5.99 12.87
CA TYR A 263 13.06 -5.60 11.64
C TYR A 263 11.77 -6.42 11.42
N ARG A 264 11.86 -7.76 11.57
CA ARG A 264 10.74 -8.67 11.33
C ARG A 264 9.63 -8.61 12.39
N ALA A 265 9.82 -7.90 13.50
CA ALA A 265 8.77 -7.74 14.51
C ALA A 265 7.51 -7.05 13.93
N ASN A 266 7.67 -6.18 12.92
CA ASN A 266 6.57 -5.52 12.24
C ASN A 266 5.72 -6.49 11.39
N TYR A 267 6.25 -7.67 11.08
CA TYR A 267 5.64 -8.70 10.23
C TYR A 267 5.33 -9.98 11.00
N GLN A 268 5.49 -9.96 12.31
CA GLN A 268 5.10 -11.02 13.26
C GLN A 268 5.73 -12.39 13.07
N SER A 269 6.92 -12.43 12.50
CA SER A 269 7.65 -13.68 12.24
C SER A 269 7.93 -14.53 13.49
N PHE A 270 7.70 -14.00 14.68
CA PHE A 270 8.07 -14.63 15.96
C PHE A 270 6.89 -14.90 16.88
N TYR A 271 5.66 -14.66 16.45
CA TYR A 271 4.49 -14.73 17.32
C TYR A 271 3.56 -15.86 16.92
N THR A 272 2.99 -16.53 17.90
CA THR A 272 1.91 -17.49 17.69
C THR A 272 0.61 -16.78 17.32
N GLN A 273 -0.34 -17.50 16.75
CA GLN A 273 -1.66 -16.97 16.41
C GLN A 273 -2.34 -16.28 17.61
N ALA A 274 -2.23 -16.86 18.82
CA ALA A 274 -2.85 -16.30 20.01
C ALA A 274 -2.21 -14.98 20.49
N SER A 275 -0.93 -14.73 20.15
CA SER A 275 -0.18 -13.56 20.60
C SER A 275 0.00 -12.47 19.53
N ALA A 276 -0.47 -12.71 18.29
CA ALA A 276 -0.23 -11.82 17.16
C ALA A 276 -0.77 -10.39 17.38
N VAL A 277 -2.06 -10.24 17.66
CA VAL A 277 -2.68 -8.92 17.88
C VAL A 277 -2.10 -8.21 19.10
N PRO A 278 -1.98 -8.86 20.29
CA PRO A 278 -1.32 -8.25 21.45
C PRO A 278 0.12 -7.80 21.17
N ALA A 279 0.88 -8.57 20.40
CA ALA A 279 2.25 -8.21 20.04
C ALA A 279 2.31 -6.94 19.16
N MET A 280 1.38 -6.79 18.22
CA MET A 280 1.30 -5.59 17.39
C MET A 280 0.80 -4.36 18.16
N VAL A 281 -0.13 -4.53 19.09
CA VAL A 281 -0.55 -3.45 20.01
C VAL A 281 0.64 -2.93 20.83
N ASN A 282 1.50 -3.83 21.28
CA ASN A 282 2.69 -3.51 22.09
C ASN A 282 3.91 -3.13 21.24
N ASN A 283 3.85 -3.27 19.91
CA ASN A 283 4.96 -2.89 19.05
C ASN A 283 5.15 -1.37 19.06
N PRO A 284 6.33 -0.85 19.47
CA PRO A 284 6.56 0.58 19.61
C PRO A 284 6.54 1.34 18.29
N GLU A 285 6.63 0.66 17.15
CA GLU A 285 6.56 1.29 15.83
C GLU A 285 5.12 1.52 15.35
N MET A 286 4.13 0.75 15.81
CA MET A 286 2.80 0.74 15.20
C MET A 286 2.02 2.03 15.46
N ILE A 287 1.61 2.67 14.35
CA ILE A 287 0.68 3.80 14.32
C ILE A 287 -0.72 3.28 14.00
N LEU A 288 -0.84 2.44 12.96
CA LEU A 288 -2.06 1.71 12.63
C LEU A 288 -1.72 0.36 12.00
N PHE A 289 -2.40 -0.70 12.43
CA PHE A 289 -2.34 -2.02 11.80
C PHE A 289 -3.73 -2.62 11.67
N ARG A 290 -3.89 -3.53 10.70
CA ARG A 290 -5.10 -4.36 10.58
C ARG A 290 -4.87 -5.70 11.24
N GLY A 291 -5.68 -6.00 12.26
CA GLY A 291 -5.67 -7.29 12.95
C GLY A 291 -6.45 -8.35 12.17
N TYR A 292 -6.06 -9.60 12.38
CA TYR A 292 -6.74 -10.78 11.85
C TYR A 292 -7.03 -11.74 12.99
N ALA A 293 -8.06 -12.56 12.84
CA ALA A 293 -8.48 -13.51 13.85
C ALA A 293 -8.88 -14.83 13.20
N LYS A 294 -8.49 -15.93 13.86
CA LYS A 294 -8.79 -17.29 13.39
C LYS A 294 -10.31 -17.47 13.23
N ASP A 295 -10.70 -18.07 12.12
CA ASP A 295 -12.08 -18.40 11.76
C ASP A 295 -13.04 -17.19 11.61
N ILE A 296 -12.51 -15.95 11.70
CA ILE A 296 -13.28 -14.70 11.51
C ILE A 296 -12.76 -13.95 10.29
N LEU A 297 -11.50 -13.56 10.31
CA LEU A 297 -10.82 -12.85 9.24
C LEU A 297 -9.39 -13.34 9.14
N MET A 298 -9.09 -14.07 8.09
CA MET A 298 -7.77 -14.68 7.87
C MET A 298 -7.18 -14.20 6.54
N ASN A 299 -5.91 -14.46 6.30
CA ASN A 299 -5.21 -14.09 5.08
C ASN A 299 -4.29 -15.21 4.56
N CYS A 300 -3.66 -14.98 3.42
CA CYS A 300 -2.81 -15.94 2.74
C CYS A 300 -1.36 -15.45 2.54
N VAL A 301 -0.93 -14.42 3.29
CA VAL A 301 0.40 -13.81 3.05
C VAL A 301 1.54 -14.83 3.15
N ALA A 302 1.54 -15.68 4.17
CA ALA A 302 2.59 -16.67 4.36
C ALA A 302 2.47 -17.87 3.38
N ASP A 303 1.28 -18.15 2.85
CA ASP A 303 1.09 -19.21 1.85
C ASP A 303 1.87 -18.91 0.55
N TYR A 304 1.90 -17.63 0.15
CA TYR A 304 2.64 -17.23 -1.05
C TYR A 304 4.13 -17.02 -0.83
N THR A 305 4.59 -16.96 0.39
CA THR A 305 6.01 -16.74 0.71
C THR A 305 6.71 -17.99 1.22
N CYS A 306 6.04 -18.90 1.92
CA CYS A 306 6.62 -20.09 2.49
C CYS A 306 5.85 -21.39 2.20
N GLY A 307 4.86 -21.35 1.33
CA GLY A 307 4.06 -22.51 0.96
C GLY A 307 4.77 -23.48 0.02
N THR A 308 4.07 -24.55 -0.35
CA THR A 308 4.53 -25.54 -1.33
C THR A 308 4.56 -25.01 -2.76
N THR A 309 4.06 -23.80 -2.98
CA THR A 309 4.02 -23.15 -4.29
C THR A 309 4.50 -21.70 -4.15
N PRO A 310 5.76 -21.47 -3.78
CA PRO A 310 6.31 -20.12 -3.74
C PRO A 310 6.32 -19.55 -5.17
N ILE A 311 5.59 -18.47 -5.37
CA ILE A 311 5.34 -17.95 -6.72
C ILE A 311 6.18 -16.72 -6.97
N ASP A 312 6.28 -15.82 -5.99
CA ASP A 312 6.93 -14.55 -6.14
C ASP A 312 8.30 -14.56 -5.47
N GLY A 313 9.24 -13.88 -6.10
CA GLY A 313 10.59 -13.70 -5.58
C GLY A 313 11.06 -12.28 -5.73
N ILE A 314 12.11 -11.92 -4.99
CA ILE A 314 12.78 -10.64 -5.10
C ILE A 314 13.62 -10.64 -6.38
N THR A 315 13.67 -9.51 -7.10
CA THR A 315 14.54 -9.37 -8.27
C THR A 315 15.99 -9.19 -7.86
N LYS A 316 16.92 -9.47 -8.78
CA LYS A 316 18.34 -9.15 -8.60
C LYS A 316 18.56 -7.64 -8.41
N ASP A 317 17.80 -6.80 -9.12
CA ASP A 317 17.86 -5.34 -8.98
C ASP A 317 17.52 -4.89 -7.55
N ALA A 318 16.51 -5.52 -6.93
CA ALA A 318 16.18 -5.26 -5.54
C ALA A 318 17.21 -5.84 -4.56
N PHE A 319 17.73 -7.04 -4.82
CA PHE A 319 18.80 -7.66 -4.03
C PHE A 319 20.05 -6.77 -4.01
N ASP A 320 20.46 -6.26 -5.17
CA ASP A 320 21.65 -5.41 -5.30
C ASP A 320 21.46 -4.00 -4.73
N ALA A 321 20.22 -3.55 -4.50
CA ALA A 321 19.94 -2.29 -3.83
C ALA A 321 20.40 -2.25 -2.36
N TYR A 322 20.48 -3.41 -1.69
CA TYR A 322 20.96 -3.48 -0.32
C TYR A 322 22.46 -3.21 -0.23
N LEU A 323 22.86 -2.38 0.73
CA LEU A 323 24.26 -2.05 0.96
C LEU A 323 25.04 -3.24 1.51
N PHE A 324 26.35 -3.19 1.38
CA PHE A 324 27.25 -4.08 2.11
C PHE A 324 27.44 -3.60 3.55
N LYS A 325 27.96 -4.45 4.43
CA LYS A 325 28.18 -4.11 5.86
C LYS A 325 29.15 -2.95 6.08
N ASP A 326 29.96 -2.60 5.08
CA ASP A 326 30.78 -1.38 5.09
C ASP A 326 29.98 -0.10 4.76
N GLY A 327 28.66 -0.20 4.61
CA GLY A 327 27.75 0.91 4.29
C GLY A 327 27.82 1.40 2.84
N LYS A 328 28.41 0.60 1.92
CA LYS A 328 28.61 0.99 0.52
C LYS A 328 27.78 0.13 -0.43
N PRO A 329 27.36 0.68 -1.59
CA PRO A 329 26.71 -0.09 -2.65
C PRO A 329 27.69 -1.01 -3.37
N LEU A 330 27.16 -1.97 -4.15
CA LEU A 330 27.91 -2.99 -4.90
C LEU A 330 29.09 -2.43 -5.70
N ALA A 331 28.94 -1.28 -6.35
CA ALA A 331 29.99 -0.69 -7.17
C ALA A 331 31.18 -0.16 -6.34
N LEU A 332 30.92 0.31 -5.11
CA LEU A 332 31.86 1.08 -4.29
C LEU A 332 32.44 0.28 -3.11
N THR A 333 31.86 -0.86 -2.74
CA THR A 333 32.37 -1.69 -1.64
C THR A 333 33.73 -2.33 -1.99
N SER A 334 34.54 -2.52 -0.96
CA SER A 334 35.74 -3.36 -1.01
C SER A 334 35.54 -4.79 -0.53
N MET A 335 34.32 -5.11 -0.05
CA MET A 335 33.95 -6.46 0.42
C MET A 335 33.80 -7.43 -0.76
N ASN A 336 33.62 -8.71 -0.47
CA ASN A 336 33.36 -9.72 -1.50
C ASN A 336 32.08 -9.42 -2.28
N LYS A 337 32.22 -9.19 -3.58
CA LYS A 337 31.15 -8.82 -4.51
C LYS A 337 30.54 -10.02 -5.25
N SER A 338 30.90 -11.25 -4.88
CA SER A 338 30.28 -12.44 -5.50
C SER A 338 28.77 -12.37 -5.37
N ASP A 339 28.06 -12.77 -6.41
CA ASP A 339 26.61 -12.95 -6.46
C ASP A 339 26.22 -14.40 -6.78
N VAL A 340 27.21 -15.31 -6.78
CA VAL A 340 27.03 -16.74 -6.98
C VAL A 340 26.92 -17.43 -5.63
N GLY A 341 25.85 -18.18 -5.43
CA GLY A 341 25.67 -19.04 -4.25
C GLY A 341 26.57 -20.28 -4.28
N GLU A 342 26.41 -21.15 -3.30
CA GLU A 342 27.18 -22.37 -3.14
C GLU A 342 26.27 -23.60 -3.18
N TRP A 343 26.67 -24.60 -3.96
CA TRP A 343 26.02 -25.90 -3.94
C TRP A 343 26.59 -26.77 -2.81
N ASP A 344 25.72 -27.22 -1.92
CA ASP A 344 26.03 -28.22 -0.89
C ASP A 344 25.62 -29.61 -1.39
N GLU A 345 26.62 -30.39 -1.77
CA GLU A 345 26.40 -31.74 -2.31
C GLU A 345 25.84 -32.71 -1.26
N ALA A 346 26.18 -32.52 0.04
CA ALA A 346 25.74 -33.42 1.11
C ALA A 346 24.25 -33.20 1.43
N ASN A 347 23.82 -31.93 1.52
CA ASN A 347 22.44 -31.56 1.83
C ASN A 347 21.56 -31.33 0.59
N LYS A 348 22.16 -31.36 -0.61
CA LYS A 348 21.45 -31.15 -1.88
C LYS A 348 20.70 -29.80 -1.92
N VAL A 349 21.34 -28.73 -1.44
CA VAL A 349 20.79 -27.37 -1.41
C VAL A 349 21.73 -26.39 -2.12
N PHE A 350 21.16 -25.31 -2.67
CA PHE A 350 21.94 -24.20 -3.21
C PHE A 350 21.75 -22.97 -2.32
N SER A 351 22.83 -22.60 -1.61
CA SER A 351 22.80 -21.59 -0.54
C SER A 351 23.39 -20.26 -1.01
N ILE A 352 22.77 -19.16 -0.59
CA ILE A 352 23.27 -17.78 -0.71
C ILE A 352 23.67 -17.19 0.64
N GLN A 353 23.77 -18.00 1.69
CA GLN A 353 24.05 -17.51 3.05
C GLN A 353 25.28 -16.59 3.08
N LYS A 354 26.38 -16.95 2.43
CA LYS A 354 27.59 -16.13 2.36
C LYS A 354 27.39 -14.77 1.69
N LEU A 355 26.43 -14.67 0.77
CA LEU A 355 26.07 -13.40 0.12
C LEU A 355 25.29 -12.51 1.11
N LEU A 356 24.42 -13.12 1.90
CA LEU A 356 23.65 -12.42 2.92
C LEU A 356 24.52 -11.94 4.08
N ASP A 357 25.53 -12.71 4.48
CA ASP A 357 26.41 -12.42 5.62
C ASP A 357 27.24 -11.13 5.45
N VAL A 358 27.48 -10.70 4.21
CA VAL A 358 28.27 -9.49 3.90
C VAL A 358 27.39 -8.27 3.60
N ARG A 359 26.07 -8.41 3.61
CA ARG A 359 25.10 -7.36 3.25
C ARG A 359 24.37 -6.82 4.46
N ASP A 360 23.63 -5.74 4.24
CA ASP A 360 22.60 -5.18 5.09
C ASP A 360 21.72 -6.29 5.70
N ASN A 361 21.60 -6.33 7.01
CA ASN A 361 20.91 -7.39 7.72
C ASN A 361 19.42 -7.51 7.34
N ARG A 362 18.81 -6.43 6.85
CA ARG A 362 17.42 -6.46 6.34
C ARG A 362 17.27 -7.41 5.16
N LEU A 363 18.31 -7.58 4.33
CA LEU A 363 18.30 -8.53 3.23
C LEU A 363 18.18 -9.97 3.72
N ALA A 364 18.98 -10.36 4.73
CA ALA A 364 18.87 -11.68 5.37
C ALA A 364 17.53 -11.89 6.09
N MET A 365 16.89 -10.81 6.55
CA MET A 365 15.55 -10.87 7.15
C MET A 365 14.41 -10.89 6.11
N THR A 366 14.72 -10.58 4.86
CA THR A 366 13.74 -10.52 3.75
C THR A 366 13.82 -11.75 2.86
N THR A 367 15.01 -12.33 2.71
CA THR A 367 15.29 -13.37 1.72
C THR A 367 15.67 -14.69 2.39
N ASP A 368 15.15 -15.80 1.88
CA ASP A 368 15.56 -17.15 2.29
C ASP A 368 17.06 -17.38 1.95
N PRO A 369 17.84 -17.98 2.84
CA PRO A 369 19.24 -18.30 2.57
C PRO A 369 19.44 -19.39 1.50
N PHE A 370 18.36 -20.07 1.06
CA PHE A 370 18.43 -21.10 0.05
C PHE A 370 17.61 -20.73 -1.19
N ILE A 371 18.21 -20.93 -2.35
CA ILE A 371 17.56 -20.76 -3.66
C ILE A 371 16.83 -22.04 -4.07
N TYR A 372 17.40 -23.19 -3.70
CA TYR A 372 16.94 -24.48 -4.17
C TYR A 372 17.19 -25.60 -3.14
N TYR A 373 16.25 -26.51 -3.07
CA TYR A 373 16.32 -27.75 -2.31
C TYR A 373 16.09 -28.95 -3.23
N THR A 374 16.91 -29.99 -3.17
CA THR A 374 16.59 -31.23 -3.85
C THR A 374 15.53 -31.99 -3.10
N GLY A 375 14.39 -32.20 -3.76
CA GLY A 375 13.20 -32.77 -3.13
C GLY A 375 12.43 -31.75 -2.26
N LEU A 376 11.23 -32.11 -1.88
CA LEU A 376 10.32 -31.26 -1.09
C LEU A 376 10.66 -31.33 0.42
N THR A 377 11.92 -31.17 0.78
CA THR A 377 12.36 -31.30 2.18
C THR A 377 12.28 -29.98 2.96
N GLY A 378 12.20 -28.86 2.26
CA GLY A 378 12.11 -27.55 2.89
C GLY A 378 10.68 -27.05 3.01
N ASP A 379 10.46 -26.22 4.01
CA ASP A 379 9.20 -25.53 4.24
C ASP A 379 8.82 -24.56 3.09
N ARG A 380 9.79 -24.25 2.22
CA ARG A 380 9.70 -23.24 1.17
C ARG A 380 9.86 -23.75 -0.24
N ALA A 381 10.35 -24.96 -0.43
CA ALA A 381 10.59 -25.47 -1.77
C ALA A 381 9.27 -25.76 -2.50
N GLY A 382 9.10 -25.19 -3.68
CA GLY A 382 8.04 -25.55 -4.61
C GLY A 382 8.24 -26.95 -5.22
N ALA A 383 7.33 -27.36 -6.06
CA ALA A 383 7.36 -28.69 -6.71
C ALA A 383 8.63 -28.93 -7.53
N ASN A 384 9.29 -27.87 -8.00
CA ASN A 384 10.55 -27.91 -8.75
C ASN A 384 11.79 -27.69 -7.87
N GLY A 385 11.65 -27.69 -6.55
CA GLY A 385 12.74 -27.45 -5.60
C GLY A 385 13.11 -25.97 -5.40
N MET A 386 12.57 -25.05 -6.19
CA MET A 386 12.86 -23.61 -6.08
C MET A 386 12.13 -22.96 -4.91
N THR A 387 12.79 -22.01 -4.24
CA THR A 387 12.18 -21.26 -3.13
C THR A 387 11.33 -20.07 -3.62
N SER A 388 11.49 -19.69 -4.88
CA SER A 388 10.64 -18.68 -5.56
C SER A 388 10.87 -18.70 -7.08
N SER A 389 10.11 -17.88 -7.81
CA SER A 389 10.27 -17.70 -9.26
C SER A 389 11.63 -17.12 -9.66
N THR A 390 12.27 -16.36 -8.78
CA THR A 390 13.57 -15.71 -9.01
C THR A 390 14.72 -16.42 -8.31
N GLY A 391 14.46 -17.43 -7.50
CA GLY A 391 15.41 -18.05 -6.59
C GLY A 391 15.59 -17.30 -5.26
N TYR A 392 15.31 -16.02 -5.21
CA TYR A 392 15.33 -15.24 -3.96
C TYR A 392 13.98 -15.36 -3.25
N GLY A 393 13.81 -16.43 -2.48
CA GLY A 393 12.58 -16.69 -1.71
C GLY A 393 12.33 -15.61 -0.65
N VAL A 394 11.06 -15.26 -0.45
CA VAL A 394 10.68 -14.22 0.52
C VAL A 394 10.49 -14.83 1.90
N SER A 395 11.24 -14.35 2.90
CA SER A 395 11.14 -14.78 4.30
C SER A 395 10.58 -13.71 5.24
N LYS A 396 10.34 -12.52 4.73
CA LYS A 396 9.91 -11.35 5.50
C LYS A 396 8.64 -11.58 6.32
N TYR A 397 7.69 -12.32 5.77
CA TYR A 397 6.37 -12.57 6.37
C TYR A 397 6.27 -13.94 7.04
N ASP A 398 7.38 -14.65 7.18
CA ASP A 398 7.35 -15.96 7.80
C ASP A 398 7.03 -15.89 9.28
N ASN A 399 6.02 -16.60 9.66
CA ASN A 399 5.73 -16.90 11.03
C ASN A 399 6.23 -18.32 11.37
N THR A 400 7.45 -18.42 11.93
CA THR A 400 8.06 -19.69 12.31
C THR A 400 7.49 -20.27 13.62
N ALA A 401 6.72 -19.48 14.37
CA ALA A 401 6.08 -19.92 15.61
C ALA A 401 4.75 -20.66 15.36
N ASP A 402 4.14 -20.50 14.19
CA ASP A 402 2.91 -21.21 13.85
C ASP A 402 3.17 -22.61 13.27
N LEU A 403 2.22 -23.51 13.47
CA LEU A 403 2.25 -24.83 12.89
C LEU A 403 2.23 -24.75 11.36
N LEU A 404 2.99 -25.65 10.70
CA LEU A 404 3.09 -25.72 9.23
C LEU A 404 1.75 -25.65 8.49
N PRO A 405 0.69 -26.40 8.90
CA PRO A 405 -0.60 -26.33 8.21
C PRO A 405 -1.23 -24.94 8.24
N ASP A 406 -1.07 -24.21 9.34
CA ASP A 406 -1.69 -22.88 9.50
C ASP A 406 -0.91 -21.79 8.76
N ARG A 407 0.42 -21.91 8.62
CA ARG A 407 1.21 -20.93 7.87
C ARG A 407 1.20 -21.12 6.34
N ARG A 408 0.83 -22.32 5.86
CA ARG A 408 0.79 -22.69 4.42
C ARG A 408 -0.60 -22.68 3.80
N THR A 409 -1.56 -22.10 4.48
CA THR A 409 -2.95 -22.06 4.01
C THR A 409 -3.49 -20.64 4.11
N THR A 410 -4.66 -20.41 3.53
CA THR A 410 -5.41 -19.16 3.67
C THR A 410 -5.88 -18.89 5.12
N ARG A 411 -5.29 -19.54 6.10
CA ARG A 411 -5.66 -19.46 7.53
C ARG A 411 -4.72 -18.60 8.36
N ASN A 412 -3.86 -17.84 7.72
CA ASN A 412 -2.95 -16.94 8.41
C ASN A 412 -3.68 -15.81 9.10
N ILE A 413 -3.18 -15.42 10.26
CA ILE A 413 -3.64 -14.26 11.02
C ILE A 413 -2.51 -13.23 11.25
N VAL A 414 -1.50 -13.26 10.40
CA VAL A 414 -0.45 -12.23 10.40
C VAL A 414 -1.09 -10.87 10.20
N CYS A 415 -0.87 -9.95 11.14
CA CYS A 415 -1.42 -8.59 11.06
C CYS A 415 -0.72 -7.76 9.99
N ALA A 416 -1.47 -6.89 9.33
CA ALA A 416 -0.94 -6.03 8.28
C ALA A 416 -0.60 -4.64 8.85
N PRO A 417 0.68 -4.21 8.87
CA PRO A 417 1.03 -2.84 9.22
C PRO A 417 0.51 -1.89 8.14
N ILE A 418 -0.23 -0.86 8.52
CA ILE A 418 -0.78 0.17 7.62
C ILE A 418 0.09 1.42 7.67
N TYR A 419 0.34 1.93 8.88
CA TYR A 419 1.26 3.03 9.15
C TYR A 419 2.14 2.69 10.35
N TRP A 420 3.45 2.90 10.24
CA TRP A 420 4.41 2.63 11.31
C TRP A 420 5.61 3.57 11.27
N TYR A 421 6.36 3.61 12.35
CA TYR A 421 7.36 4.65 12.60
C TYR A 421 8.51 4.69 11.59
N SER A 422 9.00 3.53 11.09
CA SER A 422 10.06 3.56 10.07
C SER A 422 9.61 4.26 8.78
N VAL A 423 8.32 4.17 8.41
CA VAL A 423 7.77 4.94 7.26
C VAL A 423 7.90 6.44 7.51
N VAL A 424 7.52 6.89 8.71
CA VAL A 424 7.61 8.32 9.11
C VAL A 424 9.05 8.83 9.08
N LEU A 425 10.02 8.02 9.55
CA LEU A 425 11.45 8.38 9.51
C LEU A 425 11.94 8.57 8.08
N LEU A 426 11.54 7.68 7.17
CA LEU A 426 11.89 7.74 5.75
C LEU A 426 11.24 8.94 5.05
N GLU A 427 9.99 9.24 5.36
CA GLU A 427 9.27 10.39 4.82
C GLU A 427 9.92 11.71 5.24
N ASN A 428 10.32 11.82 6.51
CA ASN A 428 11.02 13.00 7.03
C ASN A 428 12.36 13.22 6.30
N ALA A 429 13.17 12.16 6.22
CA ALA A 429 14.47 12.23 5.57
C ALA A 429 14.33 12.58 4.08
N GLU A 430 13.36 11.99 3.39
CA GLU A 430 13.14 12.26 1.97
C GLU A 430 12.62 13.70 1.76
N ALA A 431 11.62 14.15 2.51
CA ALA A 431 11.09 15.49 2.38
C ALA A 431 12.18 16.55 2.60
N LYS A 432 13.02 16.40 3.63
CA LYS A 432 14.15 17.31 3.91
C LYS A 432 15.26 17.22 2.86
N ALA A 433 15.55 16.03 2.33
CA ALA A 433 16.51 15.87 1.24
C ALA A 433 16.02 16.55 -0.05
N GLU A 434 14.74 16.38 -0.40
CA GLU A 434 14.11 17.00 -1.57
C GLU A 434 14.04 18.54 -1.45
N LEU A 435 13.93 19.08 -0.21
CA LEU A 435 14.01 20.51 0.11
C LEU A 435 15.45 21.04 0.16
N GLY A 436 16.46 20.16 0.20
CA GLY A 436 17.86 20.56 0.41
C GLY A 436 18.16 21.04 1.85
N THR A 437 17.34 20.65 2.82
CA THR A 437 17.46 21.08 4.24
C THR A 437 17.86 19.96 5.19
N LEU A 438 18.09 18.73 4.69
CA LEU A 438 18.49 17.59 5.51
C LEU A 438 19.83 17.84 6.18
N THR A 439 19.91 17.65 7.50
CA THR A 439 21.11 17.81 8.32
C THR A 439 21.57 16.48 8.92
N ASP A 440 22.82 16.43 9.45
CA ASP A 440 23.31 15.26 10.18
C ASP A 440 22.49 15.01 11.46
N ALA A 441 21.94 16.05 12.07
CA ALA A 441 21.03 15.91 13.22
C ALA A 441 19.71 15.22 12.81
N ASP A 442 19.19 15.52 11.62
CA ASP A 442 18.02 14.83 11.07
C ASP A 442 18.35 13.39 10.71
N LEU A 443 19.50 13.12 10.09
CA LEU A 443 19.94 11.74 9.79
C LEU A 443 20.03 10.90 11.07
N ASN A 444 20.53 11.44 12.18
CA ASN A 444 20.64 10.73 13.45
C ASN A 444 19.27 10.42 14.08
N LYS A 445 18.23 11.18 13.73
CA LYS A 445 16.85 10.91 14.16
C LYS A 445 16.07 10.04 13.16
N THR A 446 16.60 9.78 12.00
CA THR A 446 15.92 9.08 10.90
C THR A 446 16.74 7.92 10.34
N LEU A 447 17.46 8.10 9.23
CA LEU A 447 18.14 7.01 8.51
C LEU A 447 19.17 6.29 9.38
N ASN A 448 19.90 6.99 10.24
CA ASN A 448 20.90 6.35 11.10
C ASN A 448 20.30 5.41 12.14
N LEU A 449 19.04 5.61 12.54
CA LEU A 449 18.32 4.63 13.37
C LEU A 449 18.03 3.36 12.58
N LEU A 450 17.63 3.48 11.30
CA LEU A 450 17.37 2.35 10.41
C LEU A 450 18.68 1.63 10.07
N TYR A 451 19.75 2.35 9.77
CA TYR A 451 21.08 1.78 9.53
C TYR A 451 21.61 1.03 10.74
N LYS A 452 21.46 1.58 11.96
CA LYS A 452 21.84 0.89 13.18
C LYS A 452 21.10 -0.44 13.35
N ARG A 453 19.79 -0.49 13.10
CA ARG A 453 18.99 -1.72 13.14
C ARG A 453 19.42 -2.72 12.05
N ALA A 454 19.86 -2.20 10.90
CA ALA A 454 20.36 -2.98 9.77
C ALA A 454 21.83 -3.43 9.93
N GLU A 455 22.47 -3.13 11.05
CA GLU A 455 23.88 -3.38 11.33
C GLU A 455 24.84 -2.67 10.34
N LEU A 456 24.43 -1.51 9.85
CA LEU A 456 25.21 -0.66 8.96
C LEU A 456 25.85 0.51 9.74
N PRO A 457 27.00 1.05 9.27
CA PRO A 457 27.61 2.23 9.87
C PRO A 457 26.72 3.47 9.69
N ALA A 458 26.72 4.35 10.71
CA ALA A 458 26.06 5.64 10.60
C ALA A 458 26.67 6.48 9.48
N GLN A 459 25.83 7.28 8.83
CA GLN A 459 26.18 8.15 7.72
C GLN A 459 26.03 9.62 8.09
N THR A 460 26.73 10.48 7.35
CA THR A 460 26.55 11.93 7.37
C THR A 460 25.99 12.42 6.04
N VAL A 461 25.44 13.61 6.00
CA VAL A 461 25.00 14.23 4.73
C VAL A 461 26.17 14.31 3.75
N ALA A 462 27.38 14.62 4.22
CA ALA A 462 28.58 14.68 3.39
C ALA A 462 28.96 13.30 2.83
N SER A 463 28.92 12.22 3.65
CA SER A 463 29.22 10.86 3.18
C SER A 463 28.22 10.37 2.13
N LEU A 464 26.91 10.58 2.36
CA LEU A 464 25.88 10.21 1.39
C LEU A 464 25.97 11.05 0.10
N SER A 465 26.26 12.34 0.21
CA SER A 465 26.41 13.22 -0.96
C SER A 465 27.63 12.87 -1.83
N SER A 466 28.66 12.29 -1.24
CA SER A 466 29.87 11.85 -1.96
C SER A 466 29.78 10.40 -2.50
N MET A 467 28.72 9.67 -2.17
CA MET A 467 28.51 8.27 -2.58
C MET A 467 27.99 8.20 -4.02
N ASN A 468 28.90 8.41 -4.98
CA ASN A 468 28.59 8.42 -6.41
C ASN A 468 28.38 6.98 -6.92
N ASP A 469 27.22 6.40 -6.64
CA ASP A 469 26.86 5.08 -7.13
C ASP A 469 26.51 5.13 -8.62
N PRO A 470 27.22 4.39 -9.51
CA PRO A 470 26.89 4.34 -10.93
C PRO A 470 25.51 3.71 -11.22
N ALA A 471 24.89 3.01 -10.25
CA ALA A 471 23.52 2.52 -10.37
C ALA A 471 22.46 3.64 -10.26
N ASN A 472 22.86 4.86 -9.85
CA ASN A 472 21.96 6.01 -9.83
C ASN A 472 21.60 6.45 -11.26
N ASN A 473 20.54 5.86 -11.77
CA ASN A 473 19.96 6.18 -13.08
C ASN A 473 18.70 7.05 -13.02
N MET A 474 18.39 7.62 -11.85
CA MET A 474 17.20 8.45 -11.63
C MET A 474 17.42 9.95 -11.89
N GLY A 475 18.65 10.37 -12.24
CA GLY A 475 18.95 11.78 -12.48
C GLY A 475 18.88 12.66 -11.23
N VAL A 476 19.02 12.09 -10.04
CA VAL A 476 19.00 12.80 -8.75
C VAL A 476 20.38 12.85 -8.10
N SER A 477 20.57 13.73 -7.11
CA SER A 477 21.81 13.78 -6.33
C SER A 477 22.06 12.45 -5.59
N SER A 478 23.33 12.16 -5.29
CA SER A 478 23.73 10.99 -4.50
C SER A 478 22.98 10.92 -3.16
N LEU A 479 22.78 12.06 -2.50
CA LEU A 479 22.04 12.14 -1.25
C LEU A 479 20.58 11.66 -1.41
N ILE A 480 19.86 12.18 -2.40
CA ILE A 480 18.47 11.75 -2.67
C ILE A 480 18.43 10.28 -3.07
N TRP A 481 19.39 9.83 -3.89
CA TRP A 481 19.49 8.44 -4.30
C TRP A 481 19.62 7.50 -3.09
N GLU A 482 20.52 7.81 -2.13
CA GLU A 482 20.73 6.98 -0.95
C GLU A 482 19.54 6.99 0.01
N VAL A 483 18.86 8.13 0.15
CA VAL A 483 17.59 8.19 0.91
C VAL A 483 16.53 7.28 0.28
N ARG A 484 16.36 7.34 -1.05
CA ARG A 484 15.43 6.48 -1.79
C ARG A 484 15.83 5.01 -1.75
N ARG A 485 17.13 4.70 -1.75
CA ARG A 485 17.67 3.35 -1.54
C ARG A 485 17.28 2.81 -0.16
N CYS A 486 17.53 3.58 0.90
CA CYS A 486 17.15 3.18 2.26
C CYS A 486 15.65 2.91 2.36
N ARG A 487 14.82 3.76 1.74
CA ARG A 487 13.36 3.58 1.67
C ARG A 487 13.00 2.28 0.94
N ARG A 488 13.60 2.01 -0.21
CA ARG A 488 13.37 0.78 -0.97
C ARG A 488 13.69 -0.47 -0.14
N CYS A 489 14.89 -0.51 0.49
CA CYS A 489 15.33 -1.65 1.29
C CYS A 489 14.50 -1.87 2.55
N GLU A 490 14.05 -0.79 3.19
CA GLU A 490 13.23 -0.85 4.40
C GLU A 490 11.80 -1.33 4.11
N LEU A 491 11.19 -0.81 3.04
CA LEU A 491 9.78 -0.97 2.71
C LEU A 491 9.54 -1.93 1.54
N ILE A 492 10.53 -2.75 1.20
CA ILE A 492 10.38 -3.71 0.10
C ILE A 492 9.12 -4.57 0.29
N MET A 493 8.30 -4.67 -0.74
CA MET A 493 7.06 -5.43 -0.78
C MET A 493 5.93 -4.91 0.14
N ASP A 494 6.09 -3.77 0.81
CA ASP A 494 5.06 -3.22 1.70
C ASP A 494 4.12 -2.26 0.98
N ASN A 495 2.81 -2.40 1.26
CA ASN A 495 1.75 -1.41 0.99
C ASN A 495 1.78 -0.78 -0.41
N ASP A 496 2.31 -1.48 -1.39
CA ASP A 496 2.45 -0.98 -2.76
C ASP A 496 3.34 0.29 -2.88
N PHE A 497 4.15 0.57 -1.84
CA PHE A 497 4.98 1.78 -1.80
C PHE A 497 5.87 1.91 -3.03
N ARG A 498 6.56 0.84 -3.46
CA ARG A 498 7.50 0.92 -4.58
C ARG A 498 6.85 1.37 -5.87
N TYR A 499 5.66 0.86 -6.21
CA TYR A 499 4.94 1.24 -7.42
C TYR A 499 4.61 2.75 -7.41
N TRP A 500 4.06 3.24 -6.29
CA TRP A 500 3.70 4.65 -6.15
C TRP A 500 4.92 5.56 -6.01
N ASP A 501 6.03 5.07 -5.46
CA ASP A 501 7.31 5.78 -5.44
C ASP A 501 7.85 5.97 -6.86
N LEU A 502 7.79 4.95 -7.73
CA LEU A 502 8.19 5.06 -9.14
C LEU A 502 7.30 6.05 -9.91
N ILE A 503 5.99 6.10 -9.62
CA ILE A 503 5.07 7.08 -10.20
C ILE A 503 5.43 8.50 -9.76
N ARG A 504 5.53 8.75 -8.46
CA ARG A 504 5.77 10.11 -7.93
C ARG A 504 7.16 10.66 -8.22
N TRP A 505 8.14 9.79 -8.42
CA TRP A 505 9.49 10.14 -8.83
C TRP A 505 9.69 10.22 -10.35
N HIS A 506 8.65 9.94 -11.12
CA HIS A 506 8.70 9.86 -12.59
C HIS A 506 9.74 8.85 -13.11
N GLN A 507 9.70 7.62 -12.59
CA GLN A 507 10.65 6.55 -12.86
C GLN A 507 9.96 5.25 -13.33
N LEU A 508 8.73 5.32 -13.84
CA LEU A 508 8.01 4.14 -14.33
C LEU A 508 8.66 3.51 -15.56
N ASP A 509 9.38 4.27 -16.36
CA ASP A 509 10.15 3.80 -17.51
C ASP A 509 11.26 2.82 -17.13
N LYS A 510 11.70 2.80 -15.85
CA LYS A 510 12.58 1.77 -15.31
C LYS A 510 12.02 0.36 -15.51
N LEU A 511 10.69 0.21 -15.50
CA LEU A 511 10.00 -1.07 -15.68
C LEU A 511 9.87 -1.50 -17.15
N ASP A 512 10.37 -0.71 -18.11
CA ASP A 512 10.39 -1.04 -19.53
C ASP A 512 11.44 -2.13 -19.79
N GLN A 513 10.99 -3.36 -20.04
CA GLN A 513 11.86 -4.49 -20.30
C GLN A 513 12.52 -4.44 -21.69
N THR A 514 12.07 -3.56 -22.58
CA THR A 514 12.73 -3.36 -23.88
C THR A 514 13.97 -2.50 -23.74
N LYS A 515 13.97 -1.57 -22.79
CA LYS A 515 15.10 -0.70 -22.44
C LYS A 515 15.97 -1.30 -21.31
N ASN A 516 15.33 -1.96 -20.35
CA ASN A 516 15.95 -2.57 -19.16
C ASN A 516 15.70 -4.09 -19.14
N PRO A 517 16.28 -4.88 -20.06
CA PRO A 517 15.95 -6.29 -20.24
C PRO A 517 16.28 -7.15 -19.00
N ASN A 518 17.16 -6.67 -18.13
CA ASN A 518 17.62 -7.39 -16.95
C ASN A 518 16.87 -7.02 -15.66
N ILE A 519 15.87 -6.14 -15.73
CA ILE A 519 15.18 -5.61 -14.54
C ILE A 519 14.47 -6.68 -13.70
N LEU A 520 14.08 -7.80 -14.31
CA LEU A 520 13.41 -8.91 -13.66
C LEU A 520 14.30 -10.16 -13.52
N LEU A 521 15.61 -10.07 -13.66
CA LEU A 521 16.51 -11.19 -13.39
C LEU A 521 16.45 -11.58 -11.90
N GLY A 522 16.63 -12.87 -11.65
CA GLY A 522 16.76 -13.45 -10.32
C GLY A 522 18.19 -13.82 -9.96
N ALA A 523 18.33 -14.82 -9.11
CA ALA A 523 19.59 -15.29 -8.55
C ALA A 523 20.52 -15.86 -9.62
N ASN A 524 21.82 -15.75 -9.35
CA ASN A 524 22.86 -16.39 -10.14
C ASN A 524 23.04 -17.85 -9.71
N ILE A 525 22.71 -18.76 -10.61
CA ILE A 525 22.77 -20.23 -10.39
C ILE A 525 23.96 -20.89 -11.08
N THR A 526 24.94 -20.12 -11.55
CA THR A 526 26.15 -20.65 -12.20
C THR A 526 26.84 -21.67 -11.30
N GLY A 527 27.17 -22.81 -11.86
CA GLY A 527 27.84 -23.90 -11.14
C GLY A 527 26.94 -24.78 -10.28
N SER A 528 25.62 -24.54 -10.28
CA SER A 528 24.64 -25.40 -9.61
C SER A 528 24.03 -26.42 -10.57
N PRO A 529 23.45 -27.52 -10.06
CA PRO A 529 22.68 -28.48 -10.86
C PRO A 529 21.25 -27.99 -11.19
N VAL A 530 20.87 -26.78 -10.76
CA VAL A 530 19.52 -26.24 -10.94
C VAL A 530 19.20 -26.03 -12.42
N GLN A 531 18.10 -26.62 -12.87
CA GLN A 531 17.65 -26.59 -14.27
C GLN A 531 16.40 -25.70 -14.40
N VAL A 532 16.62 -24.39 -14.55
CA VAL A 532 15.57 -23.41 -14.84
C VAL A 532 15.98 -22.47 -15.94
N ALA A 533 15.03 -21.80 -16.59
CA ALA A 533 15.32 -20.83 -17.63
C ALA A 533 16.18 -19.67 -17.07
N ASN A 534 17.33 -19.44 -17.69
CA ASN A 534 18.27 -18.42 -17.26
C ASN A 534 18.93 -17.70 -18.44
N THR A 535 19.48 -16.53 -18.14
CA THR A 535 20.28 -15.74 -19.06
C THR A 535 21.66 -15.52 -18.42
N ASN A 536 22.70 -16.08 -19.01
CA ASN A 536 24.08 -15.99 -18.48
C ASN A 536 24.21 -16.41 -17.00
N GLY A 537 23.49 -17.46 -16.60
CA GLY A 537 23.46 -17.97 -15.22
C GLY A 537 22.44 -17.32 -14.30
N TYR A 538 21.83 -16.20 -14.67
CA TYR A 538 20.79 -15.55 -13.87
C TYR A 538 19.40 -16.07 -14.23
N ILE A 539 18.62 -16.43 -13.22
CA ILE A 539 17.24 -16.90 -13.42
C ILE A 539 16.41 -15.80 -14.11
N ASN A 540 15.64 -16.19 -15.12
CA ASN A 540 14.70 -15.28 -15.75
C ASN A 540 13.42 -15.19 -14.90
N GLY A 541 13.03 -14.01 -14.47
CA GLY A 541 11.90 -13.83 -13.56
C GLY A 541 10.58 -14.39 -14.09
N ASN A 542 10.11 -13.97 -15.26
CA ASN A 542 8.88 -14.47 -15.89
C ASN A 542 9.16 -15.73 -16.73
N ILE A 543 9.63 -16.78 -16.09
CA ILE A 543 10.12 -18.02 -16.74
C ILE A 543 9.06 -18.74 -17.59
N ASN A 544 7.78 -18.61 -17.27
CA ASN A 544 6.70 -19.22 -18.05
C ASN A 544 6.38 -18.42 -19.34
N TRP A 545 6.79 -17.18 -19.43
CA TRP A 545 6.48 -16.26 -20.53
C TRP A 545 7.68 -15.40 -20.94
N PRO A 546 8.83 -15.99 -21.26
CA PRO A 546 10.09 -15.25 -21.47
C PRO A 546 10.08 -14.33 -22.70
N SER A 547 9.17 -14.55 -23.65
CA SER A 547 9.01 -13.73 -24.86
C SER A 547 8.19 -12.46 -24.64
N LEU A 548 7.40 -12.39 -23.57
CA LEU A 548 6.59 -11.23 -23.24
C LEU A 548 7.43 -10.20 -22.48
N LYS A 549 7.30 -8.95 -22.86
CA LYS A 549 8.02 -7.81 -22.27
C LYS A 549 7.07 -6.65 -22.07
N ARG A 550 7.20 -5.98 -20.92
CA ARG A 550 6.54 -4.71 -20.70
C ARG A 550 7.23 -3.62 -21.52
N GLU A 551 6.46 -2.86 -22.26
CA GLU A 551 6.90 -1.65 -22.93
C GLU A 551 6.25 -0.45 -22.24
N PHE A 552 7.06 0.50 -21.76
CA PHE A 552 6.55 1.70 -21.09
C PHE A 552 5.95 2.68 -22.11
N LYS A 553 4.79 3.24 -21.71
CA LYS A 553 4.15 4.37 -22.40
C LYS A 553 3.81 5.45 -21.36
N PRO A 554 4.03 6.73 -21.64
CA PRO A 554 3.77 7.81 -20.68
C PRO A 554 2.36 7.82 -20.10
N LYS A 555 1.36 7.33 -20.82
CA LYS A 555 -0.02 7.22 -20.32
C LYS A 555 -0.15 6.40 -19.02
N TYR A 556 0.82 5.54 -18.70
CA TYR A 556 0.77 4.68 -17.51
C TYR A 556 1.04 5.42 -16.20
N TYR A 557 1.41 6.70 -16.22
CA TYR A 557 1.46 7.53 -15.02
C TYR A 557 0.09 7.87 -14.42
N SER A 558 -0.99 7.63 -15.16
CA SER A 558 -2.36 7.81 -14.67
C SER A 558 -3.25 6.64 -15.09
N TYR A 559 -4.27 6.36 -14.32
CA TYR A 559 -5.29 5.38 -14.70
C TYR A 559 -6.29 6.01 -15.66
N PRO A 560 -6.81 5.25 -16.64
CA PRO A 560 -7.87 5.75 -17.51
C PRO A 560 -9.19 5.86 -16.76
N VAL A 561 -9.96 6.91 -17.00
CA VAL A 561 -11.34 7.01 -16.53
C VAL A 561 -12.16 5.91 -17.22
N PRO A 562 -12.91 5.07 -16.49
CA PRO A 562 -13.69 3.99 -17.08
C PRO A 562 -14.73 4.50 -18.08
N SER A 563 -14.95 3.76 -19.16
CA SER A 563 -15.86 4.22 -20.24
C SER A 563 -17.32 4.29 -19.81
N ASP A 564 -17.77 3.45 -18.86
CA ASP A 564 -19.12 3.54 -18.29
C ASP A 564 -19.35 4.89 -17.59
N GLN A 565 -18.33 5.43 -16.91
CA GLN A 565 -18.43 6.72 -16.22
C GLN A 565 -18.47 7.90 -17.21
N ILE A 566 -17.68 7.83 -18.27
CA ILE A 566 -17.71 8.84 -19.34
C ILE A 566 -19.07 8.80 -20.07
N ASN A 567 -19.64 7.62 -20.26
CA ASN A 567 -20.96 7.48 -20.86
C ASN A 567 -22.08 8.06 -20.00
N LEU A 568 -21.94 8.04 -18.68
CA LEU A 568 -22.88 8.66 -17.73
C LEU A 568 -22.70 10.18 -17.67
N ASN A 569 -21.48 10.67 -17.82
CA ASN A 569 -21.15 12.08 -17.84
C ASN A 569 -20.01 12.36 -18.83
N ASN A 570 -20.34 12.85 -20.03
CA ASN A 570 -19.38 13.13 -21.11
C ASN A 570 -18.40 14.26 -20.75
N GLU A 571 -18.76 15.15 -19.83
CA GLU A 571 -17.90 16.27 -19.39
C GLU A 571 -16.72 15.78 -18.53
N LEU A 572 -16.76 14.56 -17.98
CA LEU A 572 -15.62 13.98 -17.24
C LEU A 572 -14.34 13.95 -18.09
N GLY A 573 -14.46 13.71 -19.40
CA GLY A 573 -13.33 13.57 -20.28
C GLY A 573 -12.40 12.40 -19.89
N GLN A 574 -11.37 12.19 -20.67
CA GLN A 574 -10.37 11.14 -20.41
C GLN A 574 -9.05 11.76 -19.94
N ASN A 575 -8.23 10.97 -19.23
CA ASN A 575 -6.91 11.39 -18.81
C ASN A 575 -5.96 11.57 -19.99
N TYR A 576 -4.98 12.46 -19.80
CA TYR A 576 -3.96 12.77 -20.80
C TYR A 576 -3.30 11.48 -21.34
N LEU A 577 -3.11 11.42 -22.64
CA LEU A 577 -2.60 10.27 -23.40
C LEU A 577 -3.48 8.99 -23.37
N TRP A 578 -4.63 9.02 -22.72
CA TRP A 578 -5.64 7.98 -22.83
C TRP A 578 -6.79 8.38 -23.78
N ALA A 579 -6.91 9.66 -24.06
CA ALA A 579 -7.95 10.22 -24.94
C ALA A 579 -7.73 9.92 -26.44
N ASN A 580 -6.54 9.43 -26.81
CA ASN A 580 -6.13 9.21 -28.21
C ASN A 580 -5.88 7.74 -28.50
#